data_aafc1e6e77987fe58ef5f3e5a902dde4
#
_entry.id   aafc1e6e77987fe58ef5f3e5a902dde4
#
_cell.length_a   1.000
_cell.length_b   1.000
_cell.length_c   1.000
_cell.angle_alpha   90.00
_cell.angle_beta   90.00
_cell.angle_gamma   90.00
#
_symmetry.space_group_name_H-M   'P 1'
#
loop_
_entity.id
_entity.type
_entity.pdbx_description
1 polymer ?
#
loop_
_entity_poly.entity_id
_entity_poly.type
_entity_poly.pdbx_seq_one_letter_code
_entity_poly.pdbx_strand_id
1 'polypeptide(L)'
;VTDEIAAKIDRLESRGLIEDLVSNYCHGFDKRDYARFLSIWWDDCVWKIGPPFGDFSGHDGIHQAIHEVLWPAWEQSQHVTSNLVVEFSSPDAATGICDVDCMG
;
A
#
# COMPACT_ATOMS: atom_id res chain seq x y z
N VAL A 1 -6.40 -1.22 -32.64
CA VAL A 1 -5.34 -1.19 -31.63
C VAL A 1 -4.53 -2.47 -31.73
N THR A 2 -3.20 -2.36 -31.87
CA THR A 2 -2.33 -3.53 -31.89
C THR A 2 -2.19 -4.10 -30.47
N ASP A 3 -1.81 -5.37 -30.37
CA ASP A 3 -1.56 -6.02 -29.08
C ASP A 3 -0.45 -5.30 -28.28
N GLU A 4 0.55 -4.79 -28.99
CA GLU A 4 1.63 -4.03 -28.36
C GLU A 4 1.13 -2.74 -27.74
N ILE A 5 0.27 -1.98 -28.43
CA ILE A 5 -0.32 -0.76 -27.91
C ILE A 5 -1.25 -1.06 -26.75
N ALA A 6 -2.08 -2.10 -26.87
CA ALA A 6 -2.97 -2.53 -25.80
C ALA A 6 -2.18 -2.89 -24.52
N ALA A 7 -1.06 -3.59 -24.66
CA ALA A 7 -0.19 -3.95 -23.54
C ALA A 7 0.42 -2.71 -22.88
N LYS A 8 0.80 -1.71 -23.67
CA LYS A 8 1.33 -0.44 -23.13
C LYS A 8 0.28 0.34 -22.37
N ILE A 9 -0.95 0.38 -22.89
CA ILE A 9 -2.07 1.04 -22.22
C ILE A 9 -2.38 0.36 -20.90
N ASP A 10 -2.44 -0.98 -20.90
CA ASP A 10 -2.68 -1.76 -19.69
C ASP A 10 -1.61 -1.47 -18.63
N ARG A 11 -0.35 -1.40 -19.02
CA ARG A 11 0.76 -1.08 -18.12
C ARG A 11 0.66 0.32 -17.55
N LEU A 12 0.28 1.30 -18.35
CA LEU A 12 0.11 2.68 -17.89
C LEU A 12 -1.05 2.79 -16.91
N GLU A 13 -2.17 2.12 -17.19
CA GLU A 13 -3.32 2.07 -16.30
C GLU A 13 -2.96 1.39 -14.98
N SER A 14 -2.31 0.25 -15.04
CA SER A 14 -1.86 -0.47 -13.84
C SER A 14 -0.91 0.37 -13.00
N ARG A 15 -0.01 1.11 -13.63
CA ARG A 15 0.91 2.01 -12.94
C ARG A 15 0.14 3.09 -12.18
N GLY A 16 -0.88 3.69 -12.79
CA GLY A 16 -1.74 4.68 -12.14
C GLY A 16 -2.46 4.09 -10.92
N LEU A 17 -2.97 2.88 -11.05
CA LEU A 17 -3.62 2.18 -9.92
C LEU A 17 -2.65 1.88 -8.79
N ILE A 18 -1.39 1.56 -9.10
CA ILE A 18 -0.36 1.33 -8.08
C ILE A 18 0.00 2.66 -7.38
N GLU A 19 0.10 3.76 -8.11
CA GLU A 19 0.30 5.09 -7.51
C GLU A 19 -0.83 5.43 -6.54
N ASP A 20 -2.08 5.16 -6.93
CA ASP A 20 -3.24 5.36 -6.07
C ASP A 20 -3.22 4.45 -4.84
N LEU A 21 -2.74 3.21 -5.00
CA LEU A 21 -2.59 2.28 -3.89
C LEU A 21 -1.65 2.85 -2.82
N VAL A 22 -0.51 3.40 -3.23
CA VAL A 22 0.44 4.03 -2.32
C VAL A 22 -0.19 5.22 -1.61
N SER A 23 -0.92 6.06 -2.34
CA SER A 23 -1.63 7.21 -1.77
C SER A 23 -2.74 6.79 -0.82
N ASN A 24 -3.48 5.73 -1.14
CA ASN A 24 -4.53 5.19 -0.30
C ASN A 24 -3.99 4.57 1.00
N TYR A 25 -2.79 4.02 0.98
CA TYR A 25 -2.10 3.61 2.20
C TYR A 25 -1.94 4.80 3.14
N CYS A 26 -1.39 5.90 2.63
CA CYS A 26 -1.14 7.10 3.41
C CYS A 26 -2.44 7.71 3.95
N HIS A 27 -3.41 7.95 3.07
CA HIS A 27 -4.67 8.58 3.46
C HIS A 27 -5.49 7.69 4.39
N GLY A 28 -5.55 6.39 4.12
CA GLY A 28 -6.28 5.46 4.97
C GLY A 28 -5.72 5.40 6.37
N PHE A 29 -4.40 5.37 6.48
CA PHE A 29 -3.73 5.33 7.78
C PHE A 29 -3.88 6.68 8.51
N ASP A 30 -3.51 7.78 7.86
CA ASP A 30 -3.40 9.09 8.52
C ASP A 30 -4.75 9.69 8.89
N LYS A 31 -5.75 9.46 8.05
CA LYS A 31 -7.12 9.97 8.27
C LYS A 31 -8.00 8.97 9.00
N ARG A 32 -7.44 7.84 9.39
CA ARG A 32 -8.14 6.75 10.07
C ARG A 32 -9.35 6.27 9.30
N ASP A 33 -9.22 6.24 7.97
CA ASP A 33 -10.21 5.68 7.05
C ASP A 33 -9.86 4.22 6.81
N TYR A 34 -10.34 3.35 7.71
CA TYR A 34 -9.96 1.95 7.70
C TYR A 34 -10.44 1.23 6.44
N ALA A 35 -11.62 1.54 5.94
CA ALA A 35 -12.13 0.94 4.71
C ALA A 35 -11.20 1.21 3.52
N ARG A 36 -10.71 2.45 3.42
CA ARG A 36 -9.72 2.83 2.40
C ARG A 36 -8.40 2.09 2.59
N PHE A 37 -7.91 2.03 3.81
CA PHE A 37 -6.66 1.33 4.13
C PHE A 37 -6.77 -0.16 3.80
N LEU A 38 -7.86 -0.80 4.22
CA LEU A 38 -8.06 -2.23 3.96
C LEU A 38 -8.20 -2.55 2.47
N SER A 39 -8.74 -1.63 1.69
CA SER A 39 -8.99 -1.84 0.25
C SER A 39 -7.72 -2.13 -0.57
N ILE A 40 -6.54 -1.74 -0.06
CA ILE A 40 -5.28 -1.97 -0.78
C ILE A 40 -4.69 -3.36 -0.53
N TRP A 41 -5.24 -4.11 0.40
CA TRP A 41 -4.70 -5.39 0.84
C TRP A 41 -5.52 -6.56 0.29
N TRP A 42 -4.84 -7.55 -0.28
CA TRP A 42 -5.46 -8.82 -0.66
C TRP A 42 -5.74 -9.67 0.56
N ASP A 43 -6.62 -10.68 0.42
CA ASP A 43 -6.98 -11.58 1.52
C ASP A 43 -5.78 -12.35 2.09
N ASP A 44 -4.80 -12.65 1.23
CA ASP A 44 -3.59 -13.39 1.59
C ASP A 44 -2.36 -12.48 1.75
N CYS A 45 -2.59 -11.22 2.02
CA CYS A 45 -1.50 -10.25 2.18
C CYS A 45 -0.64 -10.55 3.40
N VAL A 46 0.59 -10.02 3.36
CA VAL A 46 1.49 -9.98 4.51
C VAL A 46 2.04 -8.57 4.62
N TRP A 47 1.85 -7.96 5.78
CA TRP A 47 2.40 -6.65 6.10
C TRP A 47 3.63 -6.85 6.99
N LYS A 48 4.80 -6.67 6.41
CA LYS A 48 6.07 -6.83 7.11
C LYS A 48 6.54 -5.48 7.63
N ILE A 49 6.11 -5.12 8.83
CA ILE A 49 6.52 -3.87 9.46
C ILE A 49 7.92 -4.02 10.06
N GLY A 50 8.20 -5.18 10.62
CA GLY A 50 9.47 -5.46 11.27
C GLY A 50 9.49 -5.06 12.75
N PRO A 51 10.63 -5.33 13.43
CA PRO A 51 10.77 -5.01 14.84
C PRO A 51 10.60 -3.50 15.10
N PRO A 52 9.99 -3.09 16.22
CA PRO A 52 9.45 -3.94 17.29
C PRO A 52 8.02 -4.42 17.06
N PHE A 53 7.41 -4.08 15.93
CA PHE A 53 5.98 -4.31 15.69
C PHE A 53 5.66 -5.72 15.18
N GLY A 54 6.51 -6.29 14.32
CA GLY A 54 6.33 -7.63 13.77
C GLY A 54 5.66 -7.66 12.41
N ASP A 55 5.24 -8.87 12.01
CA ASP A 55 4.57 -9.11 10.74
C ASP A 55 3.12 -9.50 10.97
N PHE A 56 2.25 -9.09 10.06
CA PHE A 56 0.80 -9.32 10.16
C PHE A 56 0.28 -9.90 8.85
N SER A 57 -0.53 -10.94 8.95
CA SER A 57 -1.01 -11.68 7.77
C SER A 57 -2.52 -11.62 7.64
N GLY A 58 -2.98 -11.45 6.39
CA GLY A 58 -4.39 -11.43 6.05
C GLY A 58 -5.11 -10.20 6.59
N HIS A 59 -6.40 -10.09 6.29
CA HIS A 59 -7.21 -8.96 6.75
C HIS A 59 -7.34 -8.91 8.27
N ASP A 60 -7.39 -10.06 8.94
CA ASP A 60 -7.39 -10.11 10.41
C ASP A 60 -6.10 -9.53 10.99
N GLY A 61 -4.96 -9.85 10.36
CA GLY A 61 -3.66 -9.29 10.74
C GLY A 61 -3.60 -7.78 10.52
N ILE A 62 -4.11 -7.29 9.40
CA ILE A 62 -4.19 -5.85 9.12
C ILE A 62 -5.05 -5.14 10.18
N HIS A 63 -6.21 -5.70 10.51
CA HIS A 63 -7.08 -5.17 11.56
C HIS A 63 -6.35 -5.09 12.91
N GLN A 64 -5.65 -6.14 13.29
CA GLN A 64 -4.88 -6.20 14.52
C GLN A 64 -3.79 -5.14 14.54
N ALA A 65 -2.99 -5.05 13.47
CA ALA A 65 -1.91 -4.08 13.38
C ALA A 65 -2.41 -2.64 13.52
N ILE A 66 -3.49 -2.31 12.84
CA ILE A 66 -4.04 -0.95 12.82
C ILE A 66 -4.71 -0.61 14.14
N HIS A 67 -5.69 -1.41 14.57
CA HIS A 67 -6.55 -1.05 15.70
C HIS A 67 -5.93 -1.33 17.06
N GLU A 68 -5.08 -2.35 17.17
CA GLU A 68 -4.52 -2.76 18.46
C GLU A 68 -3.09 -2.26 18.70
N VAL A 69 -2.34 -1.93 17.63
CA VAL A 69 -0.91 -1.60 17.75
C VAL A 69 -0.60 -0.18 17.31
N LEU A 70 -0.94 0.18 16.06
CA LEU A 70 -0.42 1.39 15.44
C LEU A 70 -1.24 2.63 15.76
N TRP A 71 -2.54 2.60 15.53
CA TRP A 71 -3.38 3.77 15.86
C TRP A 71 -3.41 4.12 17.34
N PRO A 72 -3.44 3.15 18.27
CA PRO A 72 -3.37 3.51 19.70
C PRO A 72 -2.07 4.17 20.12
N ALA A 73 -0.98 3.93 19.39
CA ALA A 73 0.34 4.49 19.71
C ALA A 73 0.50 5.96 19.31
N TRP A 74 -0.41 6.50 18.48
CA TRP A 74 -0.27 7.83 17.89
C TRP A 74 -1.59 8.58 17.94
N GLU A 75 -1.56 9.84 18.33
CA GLU A 75 -2.77 10.68 18.27
C GLU A 75 -3.11 11.05 16.84
N GLN A 76 -2.08 11.33 16.05
CA GLN A 76 -2.18 11.65 14.64
C GLN A 76 -0.88 11.26 13.95
N SER A 77 -0.96 11.07 12.64
CA SER A 77 0.21 10.74 11.84
C SER A 77 0.11 11.39 10.47
N GLN A 78 1.24 11.50 9.83
CA GLN A 78 1.31 11.92 8.43
C GLN A 78 2.39 11.11 7.73
N HIS A 79 2.01 10.44 6.64
CA HIS A 79 2.92 9.75 5.76
C HIS A 79 3.14 10.59 4.51
N VAL A 80 4.41 10.81 4.17
CA VAL A 80 4.79 11.43 2.91
C VAL A 80 5.65 10.44 2.15
N THR A 81 5.24 10.11 0.93
CA THR A 81 5.96 9.17 0.07
C THR A 81 6.59 9.88 -1.10
N SER A 82 7.72 9.37 -1.55
CA SER A 82 8.46 9.90 -2.71
C SER A 82 9.24 8.80 -3.40
N ASN A 83 9.72 9.11 -4.59
CA ASN A 83 10.63 8.26 -5.35
C ASN A 83 10.05 6.87 -5.65
N LEU A 84 8.77 6.81 -6.02
CA LEU A 84 8.15 5.54 -6.38
C LEU A 84 8.71 5.02 -7.71
N VAL A 85 9.22 3.79 -7.67
CA VAL A 85 9.60 3.03 -8.86
C VAL A 85 8.78 1.75 -8.89
N VAL A 86 8.16 1.45 -10.03
CA VAL A 86 7.35 0.26 -10.23
C VAL A 86 8.00 -0.60 -11.31
N GLU A 87 8.18 -1.87 -11.03
CA GLU A 87 8.71 -2.85 -11.96
C GLU A 87 7.71 -3.99 -12.15
N PHE A 88 7.37 -4.27 -13.41
CA PHE A 88 6.46 -5.35 -13.76
C PHE A 88 7.25 -6.63 -14.05
N SER A 89 6.96 -7.70 -13.32
CA SER A 89 7.53 -9.03 -13.59
C SER A 89 6.69 -9.82 -14.59
N SER A 90 5.41 -9.46 -14.71
CA SER A 90 4.46 -10.01 -15.68
C SER A 90 3.31 -9.01 -15.85
N PRO A 91 2.36 -9.22 -16.78
CA PRO A 91 1.18 -8.36 -16.89
C PRO A 91 0.34 -8.27 -15.60
N ASP A 92 0.42 -9.29 -14.74
CA ASP A 92 -0.41 -9.40 -13.55
C ASP A 92 0.37 -9.21 -12.23
N ALA A 93 1.68 -8.97 -12.30
CA ALA A 93 2.51 -8.86 -11.10
C ALA A 93 3.51 -7.73 -11.23
N ALA A 94 3.67 -6.98 -10.17
CA ALA A 94 4.62 -5.88 -10.09
C ALA A 94 5.20 -5.76 -8.69
N THR A 95 6.37 -5.13 -8.61
CA THR A 95 6.97 -4.69 -7.36
C THR A 95 7.14 -3.18 -7.40
N GLY A 96 7.06 -2.56 -6.25
CA GLY A 96 7.30 -1.13 -6.12
C GLY A 96 8.20 -0.84 -4.94
N ILE A 97 8.93 0.24 -5.05
CA ILE A 97 9.73 0.77 -3.95
C ILE A 97 9.52 2.28 -3.89
N CYS A 98 9.41 2.81 -2.70
CA CYS A 98 9.34 4.25 -2.48
C CYS A 98 9.95 4.59 -1.13
N ASP A 99 10.28 5.87 -0.95
CA ASP A 99 10.70 6.40 0.33
C ASP A 99 9.49 6.89 1.10
N VAL A 100 9.51 6.71 2.42
CA VAL A 100 8.40 7.13 3.28
C VAL A 100 8.97 7.89 4.47
N ASP A 101 8.42 9.09 4.68
CA ASP A 101 8.58 9.82 5.94
C ASP A 101 7.27 9.69 6.71
N CYS A 102 7.35 9.22 7.96
CA CYS A 102 6.18 9.13 8.83
C CYS A 102 6.43 10.00 10.06
N MET A 103 5.52 10.95 10.26
CA MET A 103 5.55 11.88 11.40
C MET A 103 4.32 11.65 12.26
N GLY A 104 4.53 11.69 13.55
CA GLY A 104 3.44 11.51 14.53
C GLY A 104 3.37 12.60 15.57
#